data_7b25863027a7a6f298e40ae1421c5d01
#
_entry.id   7b25863027a7a6f298e40ae1421c5d01
#
_cell.length_a   1.000
_cell.length_b   1.000
_cell.length_c   1.000
_cell.angle_alpha   90.00
_cell.angle_beta   90.00
_cell.angle_gamma   90.00
#
_symmetry.space_group_name_H-M   'P 1'
#
loop_
_entity.id
_entity.type
_entity.pdbx_description
1 polymer ?
#
loop_
_entity_poly.entity_id
_entity_poly.type
_entity_poly.pdbx_seq_one_letter_code
_entity_poly.pdbx_strand_id
1 'polypeptide(L)'
;MITYKDLSRHAKALLEFCEYPAVEYKVKFSILDVPYEDRALSLLRKAFLESDIVEEMAQTQDIYGGWGKFQSKDYSVKAKIPTSEVGIERCLYIGLTVEDRDILFLAEEYLKDLLLGTGREIVRGKNERANPWWRAKVCNALEAVTPYSALCDETWRQWLFIADRAYEDGEYSYERDKAAQHEVFATRESRLVPMQSELLLKRRAEISDDLEDAMLRHLGGLASENGYFWDKTPGSLPENFVFNKTRRWFKTFNYINQFRGSRLYLEHAVDWLMENVREDGVWDWGTQVKDPWGFSVIFPATEITNIIGWSTARLRYWIS
;
A
#
# COMPACT_ATOMS: atom_id res chain seq x y z
N MET A 1 -2.54 20.77 -16.03
CA MET A 1 -1.35 19.90 -15.73
C MET A 1 -0.65 20.44 -14.48
N ILE A 2 -0.52 19.65 -13.44
CA ILE A 2 0.15 20.03 -12.19
C ILE A 2 1.65 20.11 -12.42
N THR A 3 2.27 21.13 -11.86
CA THR A 3 3.73 21.31 -11.90
C THR A 3 4.36 21.00 -10.54
N TYR A 4 5.68 20.75 -10.52
CA TYR A 4 6.43 20.63 -9.27
C TYR A 4 6.28 21.87 -8.37
N LYS A 5 6.15 23.06 -8.97
CA LYS A 5 5.93 24.32 -8.23
C LYS A 5 4.57 24.31 -7.50
N ASP A 6 3.53 23.75 -8.12
CA ASP A 6 2.22 23.62 -7.49
C ASP A 6 2.29 22.65 -6.32
N LEU A 7 2.93 21.49 -6.50
CA LEU A 7 3.14 20.54 -5.41
C LEU A 7 3.92 21.14 -4.23
N SER A 8 5.00 21.86 -4.52
CA SER A 8 5.82 22.52 -3.50
C SER A 8 5.01 23.58 -2.72
N ARG A 9 4.11 24.30 -3.40
CA ARG A 9 3.20 25.26 -2.76
C ARG A 9 2.26 24.56 -1.78
N HIS A 10 1.59 23.48 -2.21
CA HIS A 10 0.68 22.72 -1.37
C HIS A 10 1.41 22.03 -0.21
N ALA A 11 2.61 21.50 -0.45
CA ALA A 11 3.45 20.92 0.58
C ALA A 11 3.82 21.95 1.67
N LYS A 12 4.17 23.16 1.28
CA LYS A 12 4.47 24.26 2.23
C LYS A 12 3.24 24.67 3.02
N ALA A 13 2.08 24.84 2.36
CA ALA A 13 0.83 25.13 3.03
C ALA A 13 0.49 24.06 4.08
N LEU A 14 0.69 22.78 3.71
CA LEU A 14 0.47 21.66 4.63
C LEU A 14 1.36 21.75 5.87
N LEU A 15 2.63 22.14 5.72
CA LEU A 15 3.57 22.26 6.83
C LEU A 15 3.17 23.34 7.85
N GLU A 16 2.39 24.35 7.44
CA GLU A 16 1.88 25.38 8.35
C GLU A 16 0.86 24.84 9.36
N PHE A 17 0.21 23.71 9.03
CA PHE A 17 -0.79 23.04 9.88
C PHE A 17 -0.27 21.74 10.50
N CYS A 18 0.99 21.36 10.20
CA CYS A 18 1.51 20.04 10.57
C CYS A 18 2.12 20.07 11.98
N GLU A 19 1.53 19.32 12.90
CA GLU A 19 2.04 19.14 14.28
C GLU A 19 2.80 17.81 14.47
N TYR A 20 2.91 16.99 13.44
CA TYR A 20 3.43 15.63 13.56
C TYR A 20 4.76 15.43 12.83
N PRO A 21 5.82 15.02 13.57
CA PRO A 21 7.15 14.84 12.99
C PRO A 21 7.20 13.87 11.82
N ALA A 22 6.38 12.80 11.82
CA ALA A 22 6.32 11.83 10.73
C ALA A 22 5.85 12.46 9.41
N VAL A 23 4.81 13.29 9.47
CA VAL A 23 4.26 13.97 8.29
C VAL A 23 5.21 15.04 7.79
N GLU A 24 5.72 15.87 8.71
CA GLU A 24 6.68 16.91 8.38
C GLU A 24 7.94 16.33 7.72
N TYR A 25 8.50 15.25 8.30
CA TYR A 25 9.64 14.55 7.72
C TYR A 25 9.34 14.08 6.30
N LYS A 26 8.21 13.39 6.11
CA LYS A 26 7.83 12.83 4.81
C LYS A 26 7.60 13.92 3.76
N VAL A 27 6.95 15.01 4.12
CA VAL A 27 6.74 16.16 3.22
C VAL A 27 8.05 16.79 2.82
N LYS A 28 8.93 17.08 3.79
CA LYS A 28 10.24 17.68 3.52
C LYS A 28 11.14 16.77 2.68
N PHE A 29 11.22 15.49 3.05
CA PHE A 29 12.07 14.52 2.35
C PHE A 29 11.52 14.14 0.97
N SER A 30 10.24 13.74 0.89
CA SER A 30 9.69 13.13 -0.33
C SER A 30 9.09 14.13 -1.32
N ILE A 31 8.76 15.36 -0.90
CA ILE A 31 8.09 16.34 -1.77
C ILE A 31 8.98 17.56 -2.02
N LEU A 32 9.59 18.08 -0.95
CA LEU A 32 10.40 19.29 -1.04
C LEU A 32 11.89 19.03 -1.35
N ASP A 33 12.28 17.78 -1.52
CA ASP A 33 13.65 17.36 -1.84
C ASP A 33 14.71 17.86 -0.87
N VAL A 34 14.37 18.01 0.41
CA VAL A 34 15.36 18.37 1.40
C VAL A 34 16.41 17.25 1.47
N PRO A 35 17.70 17.54 1.26
CA PRO A 35 18.73 16.51 1.26
C PRO A 35 18.76 15.72 2.57
N TYR A 36 19.06 14.43 2.48
CA TYR A 36 19.11 13.54 3.65
C TYR A 36 20.13 14.01 4.69
N GLU A 37 21.22 14.65 4.25
CA GLU A 37 22.29 15.20 5.07
C GLU A 37 21.90 16.52 5.77
N ASP A 38 20.72 17.07 5.47
CA ASP A 38 20.26 18.30 6.14
C ASP A 38 20.06 18.05 7.64
N ARG A 39 20.69 18.93 8.44
CA ARG A 39 20.66 18.80 9.89
C ARG A 39 19.25 18.92 10.48
N ALA A 40 18.42 19.78 9.93
CA ALA A 40 17.06 19.96 10.42
C ALA A 40 16.20 18.72 10.09
N LEU A 41 16.40 18.13 8.89
CA LEU A 41 15.74 16.89 8.49
C LEU A 41 16.18 15.72 9.39
N SER A 42 17.47 15.62 9.73
CA SER A 42 17.99 14.60 10.64
C SER A 42 17.39 14.71 12.04
N LEU A 43 17.29 15.93 12.59
CA LEU A 43 16.63 16.17 13.87
C LEU A 43 15.15 15.81 13.84
N LEU A 44 14.46 16.13 12.75
CA LEU A 44 13.07 15.80 12.54
C LEU A 44 12.88 14.27 12.41
N ARG A 45 13.80 13.56 11.73
CA ARG A 45 13.81 12.09 11.68
C ARG A 45 13.92 11.49 13.08
N LYS A 46 14.81 12.05 13.90
CA LYS A 46 14.95 11.60 15.29
C LYS A 46 13.65 11.82 16.08
N ALA A 47 13.05 13.02 16.00
CA ALA A 47 11.78 13.32 16.66
C ALA A 47 10.64 12.39 16.16
N PHE A 48 10.63 12.04 14.88
CA PHE A 48 9.69 11.06 14.34
C PHE A 48 9.88 9.67 14.98
N LEU A 49 11.13 9.19 15.06
CA LEU A 49 11.43 7.87 15.63
C LEU A 49 11.17 7.78 17.14
N GLU A 50 11.16 8.92 17.83
CA GLU A 50 10.83 9.04 19.27
C GLU A 50 9.35 9.37 19.51
N SER A 51 8.51 9.47 18.47
CA SER A 51 7.10 9.84 18.58
C SER A 51 6.23 8.71 19.14
N ASP A 52 5.11 9.10 19.76
CA ASP A 52 4.16 8.17 20.37
C ASP A 52 3.64 7.11 19.39
N ILE A 53 3.52 7.45 18.10
CA ILE A 53 3.06 6.50 17.09
C ILE A 53 4.07 5.38 16.86
N VAL A 54 5.35 5.70 16.79
CA VAL A 54 6.40 4.70 16.62
C VAL A 54 6.54 3.86 17.87
N GLU A 55 6.43 4.49 19.05
CA GLU A 55 6.43 3.80 20.33
C GLU A 55 5.23 2.85 20.47
N GLU A 56 4.03 3.26 20.06
CA GLU A 56 2.86 2.38 20.04
C GLU A 56 3.05 1.18 19.10
N MET A 57 3.65 1.37 17.91
CA MET A 57 3.96 0.27 17.01
C MET A 57 4.90 -0.74 17.66
N ALA A 58 5.95 -0.26 18.34
CA ALA A 58 6.91 -1.11 19.05
C ALA A 58 6.27 -1.86 20.22
N GLN A 59 5.50 -1.17 21.08
CA GLN A 59 4.89 -1.76 22.27
C GLN A 59 3.80 -2.78 21.98
N THR A 60 3.11 -2.66 20.84
CA THR A 60 2.04 -3.58 20.44
C THR A 60 2.54 -4.76 19.62
N GLN A 61 3.78 -4.72 19.15
CA GLN A 61 4.43 -5.83 18.45
C GLN A 61 4.74 -6.97 19.44
N ASP A 62 4.46 -8.19 19.06
CA ASP A 62 4.76 -9.36 19.87
C ASP A 62 6.25 -9.80 19.75
N ILE A 63 6.67 -10.70 20.61
CA ILE A 63 8.06 -11.19 20.67
C ILE A 63 8.51 -11.94 19.40
N TYR A 64 7.61 -12.24 18.49
CA TYR A 64 7.88 -12.91 17.22
C TYR A 64 7.93 -11.91 16.06
N GLY A 65 7.76 -10.63 16.32
CA GLY A 65 7.78 -9.57 15.32
C GLY A 65 6.46 -9.30 14.63
N GLY A 66 5.37 -9.97 15.03
CA GLY A 66 4.04 -9.76 14.49
C GLY A 66 3.15 -8.87 15.38
N TRP A 67 1.92 -8.66 14.91
CA TRP A 67 0.81 -8.09 15.68
C TRP A 67 -0.35 -9.09 15.69
N GLY A 68 -0.10 -10.26 16.31
CA GLY A 68 -1.02 -11.39 16.28
C GLY A 68 -1.00 -12.12 14.93
N LYS A 69 -2.17 -12.60 14.47
CA LYS A 69 -2.25 -13.32 13.17
C LYS A 69 -1.85 -12.44 12.00
N PHE A 70 -1.23 -13.03 10.98
CA PHE A 70 -0.91 -12.30 9.76
C PHE A 70 -2.16 -11.67 9.15
N GLN A 71 -3.24 -12.45 9.01
CA GLN A 71 -4.55 -11.99 8.59
C GLN A 71 -5.65 -12.57 9.47
N SER A 72 -6.75 -11.85 9.64
CA SER A 72 -7.92 -12.33 10.34
C SER A 72 -9.20 -11.81 9.69
N LYS A 73 -10.20 -12.68 9.59
CA LYS A 73 -11.58 -12.29 9.28
C LYS A 73 -12.40 -11.98 10.53
N ASP A 74 -11.77 -12.07 11.70
CA ASP A 74 -12.41 -11.78 12.97
C ASP A 74 -12.40 -10.28 13.24
N TYR A 75 -13.49 -9.62 12.89
CA TYR A 75 -13.69 -8.19 13.13
C TYR A 75 -14.03 -7.86 14.59
N SER A 76 -14.12 -8.87 15.47
CA SER A 76 -14.33 -8.67 16.91
C SER A 76 -13.05 -8.35 17.68
N VAL A 77 -11.90 -8.47 17.05
CA VAL A 77 -10.60 -8.15 17.65
C VAL A 77 -10.54 -6.66 17.99
N LYS A 78 -10.51 -6.36 19.29
CA LYS A 78 -10.45 -4.99 19.80
C LYS A 78 -9.03 -4.43 19.88
N ALA A 79 -8.03 -5.13 19.37
CA ALA A 79 -6.65 -4.64 19.35
C ALA A 79 -6.54 -3.40 18.46
N LYS A 80 -5.72 -2.43 18.88
CA LYS A 80 -5.42 -1.22 18.08
C LYS A 80 -4.83 -1.58 16.71
N ILE A 81 -4.02 -2.64 16.66
CA ILE A 81 -3.48 -3.23 15.44
C ILE A 81 -4.07 -4.64 15.32
N PRO A 82 -5.03 -4.87 14.44
CA PRO A 82 -5.80 -6.10 14.42
C PRO A 82 -5.06 -7.30 13.84
N THR A 83 -4.05 -7.05 12.97
CA THR A 83 -3.28 -8.10 12.28
C THR A 83 -1.88 -7.61 11.93
N SER A 84 -0.95 -8.55 11.72
CA SER A 84 0.42 -8.22 11.33
C SER A 84 0.49 -7.57 9.93
N GLU A 85 -0.37 -7.96 8.98
CA GLU A 85 -0.48 -7.29 7.68
C GLU A 85 -0.76 -5.79 7.86
N VAL A 86 -1.72 -5.44 8.72
CA VAL A 86 -2.06 -4.04 9.03
C VAL A 86 -0.91 -3.33 9.77
N GLY A 87 -0.26 -4.00 10.70
CA GLY A 87 0.89 -3.43 11.43
C GLY A 87 2.03 -3.06 10.50
N ILE A 88 2.41 -3.98 9.61
CA ILE A 88 3.46 -3.76 8.60
C ILE A 88 3.06 -2.62 7.66
N GLU A 89 1.82 -2.64 7.12
CA GLU A 89 1.32 -1.59 6.24
C GLU A 89 1.40 -0.21 6.92
N ARG A 90 1.09 -0.13 8.23
CA ARG A 90 1.20 1.12 9.00
C ARG A 90 2.63 1.58 9.16
N CYS A 91 3.55 0.69 9.54
CA CYS A 91 4.97 1.03 9.66
C CYS A 91 5.52 1.62 8.36
N LEU A 92 5.26 0.97 7.24
CA LEU A 92 5.65 1.45 5.91
C LEU A 92 4.96 2.77 5.53
N TYR A 93 3.68 2.91 5.90
CA TYR A 93 2.90 4.11 5.62
C TYR A 93 3.44 5.35 6.34
N ILE A 94 3.81 5.22 7.61
CA ILE A 94 4.42 6.33 8.36
C ILE A 94 5.88 6.60 7.97
N GLY A 95 6.49 5.73 7.15
CA GLY A 95 7.83 5.91 6.62
C GLY A 95 8.94 5.26 7.44
N LEU A 96 8.62 4.24 8.26
CA LEU A 96 9.64 3.40 8.88
C LEU A 96 10.32 2.52 7.81
N THR A 97 11.58 2.24 8.05
CA THR A 97 12.42 1.33 7.26
C THR A 97 13.00 0.24 8.15
N VAL A 98 13.61 -0.78 7.57
CA VAL A 98 14.30 -1.85 8.33
C VAL A 98 15.50 -1.34 9.14
N GLU A 99 16.03 -0.19 8.76
CA GLU A 99 17.16 0.46 9.45
C GLU A 99 16.73 1.27 10.67
N ASP A 100 15.44 1.55 10.78
CA ASP A 100 14.87 2.31 11.90
C ASP A 100 14.40 1.36 12.97
N ARG A 101 14.77 1.52 14.21
CA ARG A 101 14.37 0.66 15.32
C ARG A 101 14.12 -0.81 14.86
N ASP A 102 14.06 -1.76 15.68
CA ASP A 102 13.93 -3.18 15.29
C ASP A 102 12.53 -3.59 14.78
N ILE A 103 11.59 -2.65 14.66
CA ILE A 103 10.18 -2.94 14.38
C ILE A 103 10.00 -3.67 13.04
N LEU A 104 10.50 -3.09 11.93
CA LEU A 104 10.38 -3.73 10.62
C LEU A 104 11.37 -4.87 10.43
N PHE A 105 12.52 -4.84 11.09
CA PHE A 105 13.44 -5.98 11.12
C PHE A 105 12.78 -7.22 11.75
N LEU A 106 12.14 -7.06 12.91
CA LEU A 106 11.40 -8.15 13.55
C LEU A 106 10.20 -8.62 12.72
N ALA A 107 9.51 -7.68 12.07
CA ALA A 107 8.42 -8.02 11.16
C ALA A 107 8.90 -8.78 9.92
N GLU A 108 10.08 -8.47 9.40
CA GLU A 108 10.73 -9.21 8.31
C GLU A 108 11.00 -10.66 8.74
N GLU A 109 11.61 -10.87 9.90
CA GLU A 109 11.86 -12.21 10.44
C GLU A 109 10.56 -13.00 10.65
N TYR A 110 9.52 -12.36 11.18
CA TYR A 110 8.19 -12.95 11.28
C TYR A 110 7.64 -13.41 9.93
N LEU A 111 7.75 -12.58 8.88
CA LEU A 111 7.29 -12.93 7.53
C LEU A 111 8.10 -14.08 6.92
N LYS A 112 9.42 -14.10 7.15
CA LYS A 112 10.30 -15.22 6.74
C LYS A 112 9.88 -16.51 7.43
N ASP A 113 9.65 -16.48 8.72
CA ASP A 113 9.17 -17.63 9.50
C ASP A 113 7.82 -18.16 8.97
N LEU A 114 6.91 -17.27 8.60
CA LEU A 114 5.65 -17.66 7.97
C LEU A 114 5.88 -18.43 6.66
N LEU A 115 6.77 -17.97 5.79
CA LEU A 115 7.07 -18.62 4.51
C LEU A 115 7.82 -19.95 4.67
N LEU A 116 8.79 -20.00 5.59
CA LEU A 116 9.61 -21.18 5.87
C LEU A 116 8.89 -22.23 6.71
N GLY A 117 7.94 -21.77 7.48
CA GLY A 117 7.25 -22.67 8.34
C GLY A 117 7.93 -22.95 9.68
N THR A 118 8.67 -22.03 10.22
CA THR A 118 9.45 -22.17 11.45
C THR A 118 8.82 -21.51 12.68
N GLY A 119 7.93 -20.53 12.49
CA GLY A 119 7.31 -19.78 13.60
C GLY A 119 6.12 -20.47 14.27
N ARG A 120 5.71 -19.99 15.46
CA ARG A 120 4.61 -20.56 16.28
C ARG A 120 3.22 -20.48 15.64
N GLU A 121 2.96 -19.51 14.80
CA GLU A 121 1.65 -19.35 14.14
C GLU A 121 1.31 -20.53 13.21
N ILE A 122 2.32 -21.24 12.80
CA ILE A 122 2.30 -22.36 11.89
C ILE A 122 1.61 -23.61 12.43
N VAL A 123 1.59 -23.79 13.73
CA VAL A 123 0.93 -24.96 14.34
C VAL A 123 -0.59 -24.94 14.11
N ARG A 124 -1.17 -23.77 13.87
CA ARG A 124 -2.60 -23.59 13.63
C ARG A 124 -3.01 -23.55 12.13
N GLY A 125 -2.04 -23.36 11.23
CA GLY A 125 -2.30 -23.05 9.82
C GLY A 125 -1.64 -23.96 8.79
N LYS A 126 -1.50 -25.28 9.01
CA LYS A 126 -0.94 -26.20 7.98
C LYS A 126 -1.60 -26.04 6.62
N ASN A 127 -2.90 -25.69 6.57
CA ASN A 127 -3.63 -25.48 5.33
C ASN A 127 -3.41 -24.08 4.73
N GLU A 128 -3.09 -23.06 5.53
CA GLU A 128 -2.89 -21.69 5.02
C GLU A 128 -1.60 -21.56 4.21
N ARG A 129 -0.52 -22.23 4.62
CA ARG A 129 0.75 -22.25 3.87
C ARG A 129 0.64 -22.88 2.49
N ALA A 130 -0.17 -23.91 2.37
CA ALA A 130 -0.42 -24.55 1.10
C ALA A 130 -1.32 -23.70 0.20
N ASN A 131 -1.92 -22.63 0.73
CA ASN A 131 -2.77 -21.73 -0.01
C ASN A 131 -1.89 -20.72 -0.81
N PRO A 132 -1.86 -20.79 -2.15
CA PRO A 132 -1.05 -19.92 -2.99
C PRO A 132 -1.38 -18.44 -2.79
N TRP A 133 -2.63 -18.15 -2.49
CA TRP A 133 -3.15 -16.83 -2.26
C TRP A 133 -2.60 -16.22 -0.96
N TRP A 134 -2.55 -17.02 0.10
CA TRP A 134 -1.95 -16.60 1.37
C TRP A 134 -0.44 -16.37 1.22
N ARG A 135 0.26 -17.28 0.51
CA ARG A 135 1.69 -17.11 0.21
C ARG A 135 1.96 -15.82 -0.56
N ALA A 136 1.15 -15.51 -1.58
CA ALA A 136 1.28 -14.29 -2.34
C ALA A 136 1.13 -13.04 -1.46
N LYS A 137 0.22 -13.06 -0.49
CA LYS A 137 0.05 -11.96 0.47
C LYS A 137 1.24 -11.78 1.40
N VAL A 138 1.77 -12.88 1.93
CA VAL A 138 2.98 -12.82 2.78
C VAL A 138 4.17 -12.34 1.96
N CYS A 139 4.34 -12.84 0.74
CA CYS A 139 5.39 -12.36 -0.17
C CYS A 139 5.22 -10.87 -0.51
N ASN A 140 4.00 -10.40 -0.76
CA ASN A 140 3.76 -8.98 -1.04
C ASN A 140 4.17 -8.08 0.15
N ALA A 141 3.88 -8.53 1.39
CA ALA A 141 4.31 -7.83 2.59
C ALA A 141 5.84 -7.89 2.76
N LEU A 142 6.47 -9.04 2.54
CA LEU A 142 7.92 -9.20 2.64
C LEU A 142 8.66 -8.37 1.60
N GLU A 143 8.23 -8.39 0.34
CA GLU A 143 8.80 -7.57 -0.74
C GLU A 143 8.64 -6.06 -0.50
N ALA A 144 7.62 -5.65 0.27
CA ALA A 144 7.46 -4.27 0.66
C ALA A 144 8.44 -3.83 1.76
N VAL A 145 8.90 -4.75 2.58
CA VAL A 145 9.90 -4.54 3.65
C VAL A 145 11.31 -4.75 3.11
N THR A 146 11.53 -5.86 2.43
CA THR A 146 12.84 -6.26 1.87
C THR A 146 12.65 -6.67 0.40
N PRO A 147 12.85 -5.73 -0.54
CA PRO A 147 12.71 -5.98 -1.96
C PRO A 147 13.62 -7.10 -2.46
N TYR A 148 13.15 -7.87 -3.43
CA TYR A 148 13.87 -8.97 -4.07
C TYR A 148 14.27 -10.09 -3.12
N SER A 149 13.43 -10.40 -2.13
CA SER A 149 13.66 -11.52 -1.22
C SER A 149 13.63 -12.86 -1.98
N ALA A 150 14.72 -13.64 -1.87
CA ALA A 150 14.81 -14.96 -2.51
C ALA A 150 13.69 -15.94 -2.05
N LEU A 151 13.14 -15.75 -0.85
CA LEU A 151 12.02 -16.54 -0.35
C LEU A 151 10.73 -16.33 -1.15
N CYS A 152 10.62 -15.22 -1.88
CA CYS A 152 9.47 -14.88 -2.71
C CYS A 152 9.61 -15.31 -4.17
N ASP A 153 10.81 -15.71 -4.63
CA ASP A 153 11.14 -16.01 -6.03
C ASP A 153 10.19 -17.02 -6.67
N GLU A 154 9.97 -18.14 -6.00
CA GLU A 154 9.10 -19.18 -6.53
C GLU A 154 7.67 -18.71 -6.64
N THR A 155 7.14 -18.08 -5.59
CA THR A 155 5.77 -17.53 -5.57
C THR A 155 5.59 -16.46 -6.62
N TRP A 156 6.58 -15.57 -6.78
CA TRP A 156 6.54 -14.51 -7.79
C TRP A 156 6.54 -15.10 -9.22
N ARG A 157 7.41 -16.06 -9.53
CA ARG A 157 7.45 -16.72 -10.86
C ARG A 157 6.17 -17.49 -11.17
N GLN A 158 5.58 -18.16 -10.18
CA GLN A 158 4.29 -18.84 -10.33
C GLN A 158 3.18 -17.87 -10.74
N TRP A 159 3.08 -16.73 -10.07
CA TRP A 159 2.08 -15.72 -10.41
C TRP A 159 2.40 -14.98 -11.71
N LEU A 160 3.67 -14.79 -12.06
CA LEU A 160 4.05 -14.28 -13.38
C LEU A 160 3.60 -15.22 -14.49
N PHE A 161 3.88 -16.52 -14.38
CA PHE A 161 3.42 -17.52 -15.35
C PHE A 161 1.89 -17.49 -15.53
N ILE A 162 1.15 -17.41 -14.42
CA ILE A 162 -0.31 -17.32 -14.45
C ILE A 162 -0.77 -16.03 -15.16
N ALA A 163 -0.11 -14.91 -14.88
CA ALA A 163 -0.42 -13.64 -15.52
C ALA A 163 -0.12 -13.68 -17.03
N ASP A 164 1.05 -14.17 -17.43
CA ASP A 164 1.40 -14.33 -18.85
C ASP A 164 0.35 -15.16 -19.60
N ARG A 165 -0.14 -16.25 -19.01
CA ARG A 165 -1.19 -17.07 -19.59
C ARG A 165 -2.54 -16.37 -19.61
N ALA A 166 -2.89 -15.69 -18.52
CA ALA A 166 -4.17 -14.99 -18.41
C ALA A 166 -4.32 -13.86 -19.43
N TYR A 167 -3.20 -13.24 -19.83
CA TYR A 167 -3.13 -12.09 -20.74
C TYR A 167 -2.45 -12.41 -22.08
N GLU A 168 -2.35 -13.67 -22.49
CA GLU A 168 -1.57 -14.14 -23.66
C GLU A 168 -1.87 -13.39 -24.96
N ASP A 169 -3.08 -12.92 -25.15
CA ASP A 169 -3.49 -12.11 -26.32
C ASP A 169 -3.64 -10.60 -26.03
N GLY A 170 -3.11 -10.15 -24.89
CA GLY A 170 -3.20 -8.76 -24.45
C GLY A 170 -4.51 -8.42 -23.73
N GLU A 171 -5.43 -9.37 -23.58
CA GLU A 171 -6.69 -9.20 -22.86
C GLU A 171 -6.83 -10.27 -21.77
N TYR A 172 -7.43 -9.89 -20.63
CA TYR A 172 -7.67 -10.83 -19.54
C TYR A 172 -8.68 -11.90 -19.94
N SER A 173 -8.29 -13.16 -19.77
CA SER A 173 -9.18 -14.31 -19.92
C SER A 173 -9.30 -15.09 -18.61
N TYR A 174 -10.49 -15.13 -18.05
CA TYR A 174 -10.77 -15.89 -16.84
C TYR A 174 -10.51 -17.39 -17.00
N GLU A 175 -10.81 -17.95 -18.18
CA GLU A 175 -10.62 -19.38 -18.43
C GLU A 175 -9.14 -19.74 -18.53
N ARG A 176 -8.32 -18.88 -19.15
CA ARG A 176 -6.85 -19.05 -19.20
C ARG A 176 -6.23 -18.89 -17.82
N ASP A 177 -6.64 -17.87 -17.07
CA ASP A 177 -6.20 -17.64 -15.68
C ASP A 177 -6.48 -18.87 -14.82
N LYS A 178 -7.73 -19.37 -14.84
CA LYS A 178 -8.13 -20.55 -14.10
C LYS A 178 -7.36 -21.81 -14.51
N ALA A 179 -7.14 -22.02 -15.81
CA ALA A 179 -6.36 -23.15 -16.32
C ALA A 179 -4.90 -23.08 -15.85
N ALA A 180 -4.28 -21.90 -15.93
CA ALA A 180 -2.91 -21.68 -15.47
C ALA A 180 -2.78 -21.88 -13.94
N GLN A 181 -3.72 -21.38 -13.15
CA GLN A 181 -3.72 -21.64 -11.70
C GLN A 181 -3.87 -23.13 -11.37
N HIS A 182 -4.71 -23.85 -12.12
CA HIS A 182 -4.84 -25.29 -11.93
C HIS A 182 -3.55 -26.04 -12.30
N GLU A 183 -2.88 -25.62 -13.37
CA GLU A 183 -1.59 -26.18 -13.79
C GLU A 183 -0.51 -26.00 -12.71
N VAL A 184 -0.42 -24.80 -12.14
CA VAL A 184 0.64 -24.45 -11.17
C VAL A 184 0.35 -24.99 -9.77
N PHE A 185 -0.90 -24.90 -9.31
CA PHE A 185 -1.24 -25.16 -7.91
C PHE A 185 -2.07 -26.44 -7.70
N ALA A 186 -2.48 -27.12 -8.76
CA ALA A 186 -3.40 -28.27 -8.71
C ALA A 186 -4.70 -28.00 -7.95
N THR A 187 -5.06 -26.74 -7.75
CA THR A 187 -6.26 -26.29 -7.02
C THR A 187 -7.12 -25.40 -7.89
N ARG A 188 -8.40 -25.39 -7.60
CA ARG A 188 -9.34 -24.51 -8.28
C ARG A 188 -9.43 -23.20 -7.50
N GLU A 189 -8.81 -22.15 -8.02
CA GLU A 189 -8.76 -20.90 -7.29
C GLU A 189 -9.41 -19.71 -8.01
N SER A 190 -9.40 -18.59 -7.33
CA SER A 190 -10.06 -17.36 -7.70
C SER A 190 -9.35 -16.65 -8.87
N ARG A 191 -10.05 -15.69 -9.48
CA ARG A 191 -9.49 -14.79 -10.50
C ARG A 191 -8.18 -14.15 -10.03
N LEU A 192 -7.28 -13.89 -10.97
CA LEU A 192 -6.15 -13.00 -10.75
C LEU A 192 -6.70 -11.64 -10.28
N VAL A 193 -6.42 -11.31 -9.05
CA VAL A 193 -6.96 -10.10 -8.41
C VAL A 193 -5.84 -9.08 -8.17
N PRO A 194 -6.19 -7.81 -7.88
CA PRO A 194 -5.20 -6.74 -7.70
C PRO A 194 -4.02 -7.09 -6.78
N MET A 195 -4.22 -7.93 -5.79
CA MET A 195 -3.18 -8.30 -4.85
C MET A 195 -2.04 -9.12 -5.46
N GLN A 196 -2.34 -10.07 -6.35
CA GLN A 196 -1.29 -10.83 -7.06
C GLN A 196 -0.57 -9.92 -8.05
N SER A 197 -1.31 -9.02 -8.68
CA SER A 197 -0.72 -7.99 -9.52
C SER A 197 0.16 -7.03 -8.73
N GLU A 198 -0.19 -6.71 -7.47
CA GLU A 198 0.66 -5.90 -6.58
C GLU A 198 1.98 -6.62 -6.27
N LEU A 199 1.94 -7.94 -6.00
CA LEU A 199 3.16 -8.74 -5.84
C LEU A 199 4.03 -8.71 -7.11
N LEU A 200 3.43 -8.84 -8.29
CA LEU A 200 4.16 -8.78 -9.55
C LEU A 200 4.84 -7.42 -9.73
N LEU A 201 4.14 -6.33 -9.43
CA LEU A 201 4.67 -4.97 -9.52
C LEU A 201 5.81 -4.66 -8.55
N LYS A 202 6.03 -5.46 -7.49
CA LYS A 202 7.23 -5.32 -6.63
C LYS A 202 8.53 -5.54 -7.41
N ARG A 203 8.48 -6.38 -8.45
CA ARG A 203 9.61 -6.64 -9.36
C ARG A 203 9.25 -6.22 -10.79
N ARG A 204 8.70 -5.04 -10.91
CA ARG A 204 8.19 -4.48 -12.16
C ARG A 204 9.22 -4.50 -13.30
N ALA A 205 10.51 -4.36 -13.00
CA ALA A 205 11.57 -4.41 -14.00
C ALA A 205 11.68 -5.78 -14.69
N GLU A 206 11.12 -6.83 -14.10
CA GLU A 206 11.11 -8.19 -14.63
C GLU A 206 9.81 -8.52 -15.40
N ILE A 207 8.86 -7.59 -15.48
CA ILE A 207 7.59 -7.74 -16.20
C ILE A 207 7.71 -7.07 -17.56
N SER A 208 7.24 -7.71 -18.63
CA SER A 208 7.20 -7.11 -19.97
C SER A 208 6.23 -5.93 -20.01
N ASP A 209 6.52 -4.94 -20.85
CA ASP A 209 5.66 -3.77 -21.02
C ASP A 209 4.27 -4.18 -21.51
N ASP A 210 4.17 -5.14 -22.41
CA ASP A 210 2.89 -5.64 -22.94
C ASP A 210 2.01 -6.28 -21.86
N LEU A 211 2.61 -7.09 -20.96
CA LEU A 211 1.88 -7.67 -19.84
C LEU A 211 1.43 -6.60 -18.85
N GLU A 212 2.32 -5.67 -18.50
CA GLU A 212 1.98 -4.56 -17.59
C GLU A 212 0.83 -3.73 -18.13
N ASP A 213 0.86 -3.40 -19.42
CA ASP A 213 -0.20 -2.65 -20.09
C ASP A 213 -1.53 -3.42 -20.16
N ALA A 214 -1.48 -4.72 -20.41
CA ALA A 214 -2.67 -5.57 -20.41
C ALA A 214 -3.30 -5.67 -19.00
N MET A 215 -2.46 -5.85 -17.97
CA MET A 215 -2.89 -5.81 -16.57
C MET A 215 -3.53 -4.48 -16.21
N LEU A 216 -2.90 -3.36 -16.59
CA LEU A 216 -3.42 -2.02 -16.32
C LEU A 216 -4.78 -1.78 -17.00
N ARG A 217 -4.93 -2.15 -18.27
CA ARG A 217 -6.21 -2.04 -18.98
C ARG A 217 -7.32 -2.84 -18.29
N HIS A 218 -7.04 -4.08 -17.93
CA HIS A 218 -8.00 -4.93 -17.22
C HIS A 218 -8.37 -4.35 -15.85
N LEU A 219 -7.36 -4.04 -15.02
CA LEU A 219 -7.58 -3.56 -13.66
C LEU A 219 -8.19 -2.15 -13.65
N GLY A 220 -7.79 -1.30 -14.60
CA GLY A 220 -8.37 0.02 -14.80
C GLY A 220 -9.83 0.01 -15.26
N GLY A 221 -10.23 -1.06 -15.96
CA GLY A 221 -11.61 -1.28 -16.41
C GLY A 221 -12.50 -2.01 -15.40
N LEU A 222 -11.93 -2.63 -14.35
CA LEU A 222 -12.72 -3.32 -13.35
C LEU A 222 -13.53 -2.31 -12.53
N ALA A 223 -14.85 -2.36 -12.72
CA ALA A 223 -15.77 -1.82 -11.73
C ALA A 223 -15.83 -2.78 -10.55
N SER A 224 -15.89 -2.26 -9.34
CA SER A 224 -16.05 -3.08 -8.15
C SER A 224 -17.46 -3.64 -8.05
N GLU A 225 -17.74 -4.67 -8.78
CA GLU A 225 -18.99 -5.42 -8.59
C GLU A 225 -19.03 -6.15 -7.23
N ASN A 226 -17.88 -6.40 -6.62
CA ASN A 226 -17.73 -7.25 -5.44
C ASN A 226 -17.10 -6.58 -4.21
N GLY A 227 -16.92 -5.29 -4.20
CA GLY A 227 -16.55 -4.52 -3.00
C GLY A 227 -15.18 -4.77 -2.38
N TYR A 228 -14.31 -5.58 -2.99
CA TYR A 228 -13.05 -5.97 -2.35
C TYR A 228 -11.90 -4.97 -2.54
N PHE A 229 -11.85 -4.24 -3.66
CA PHE A 229 -10.78 -3.27 -3.91
C PHE A 229 -11.29 -1.90 -4.36
N TRP A 230 -12.40 -1.88 -5.10
CA TRP A 230 -12.87 -0.67 -5.73
C TRP A 230 -14.37 -0.50 -5.47
N ASP A 231 -14.78 0.56 -4.86
CA ASP A 231 -16.20 0.92 -4.82
C ASP A 231 -16.69 1.42 -6.19
N LYS A 232 -15.75 1.79 -7.08
CA LYS A 232 -15.99 2.29 -8.45
C LYS A 232 -14.75 2.00 -9.31
N THR A 233 -14.88 2.18 -10.63
CA THR A 233 -13.74 2.15 -11.56
C THR A 233 -12.59 3.02 -11.05
N PRO A 234 -11.33 2.60 -11.20
CA PRO A 234 -10.17 3.34 -10.71
C PRO A 234 -10.12 4.82 -11.12
N GLY A 235 -10.58 5.16 -12.31
CA GLY A 235 -10.67 6.55 -12.77
C GLY A 235 -11.91 7.30 -12.31
N SER A 236 -12.83 6.68 -11.55
CA SER A 236 -14.03 7.38 -11.09
C SER A 236 -13.71 8.31 -9.91
N LEU A 237 -14.34 9.47 -9.90
CA LEU A 237 -14.19 10.47 -8.86
C LEU A 237 -15.08 10.16 -7.65
N PRO A 238 -14.67 10.53 -6.43
CA PRO A 238 -15.55 10.49 -5.28
C PRO A 238 -16.73 11.44 -5.48
N GLU A 239 -17.94 11.01 -5.11
CA GLU A 239 -19.14 11.87 -5.18
C GLU A 239 -19.14 12.95 -4.10
N ASN A 240 -18.46 12.68 -3.01
CA ASN A 240 -18.32 13.59 -1.89
C ASN A 240 -17.08 13.23 -1.07
N PHE A 241 -16.58 14.18 -0.30
CA PHE A 241 -15.48 14.00 0.63
C PHE A 241 -15.96 13.30 1.91
N VAL A 242 -16.26 12.00 1.82
CA VAL A 242 -16.50 11.16 3.00
C VAL A 242 -15.24 10.33 3.24
N PHE A 243 -14.65 10.48 4.40
CA PHE A 243 -13.35 9.91 4.78
C PHE A 243 -13.13 8.46 4.32
N ASN A 244 -14.04 7.54 4.64
CA ASN A 244 -13.88 6.13 4.28
C ASN A 244 -13.90 5.86 2.77
N LYS A 245 -14.72 6.60 2.02
CA LYS A 245 -14.80 6.48 0.55
C LYS A 245 -13.55 7.08 -0.10
N THR A 246 -13.14 8.23 0.35
CA THR A 246 -11.95 8.95 -0.12
C THR A 246 -10.69 8.13 0.12
N ARG A 247 -10.56 7.50 1.30
CA ARG A 247 -9.42 6.62 1.60
C ARG A 247 -9.35 5.42 0.68
N ARG A 248 -10.46 4.74 0.40
CA ARG A 248 -10.51 3.62 -0.55
C ARG A 248 -10.13 4.08 -1.95
N TRP A 249 -10.62 5.24 -2.35
CA TRP A 249 -10.27 5.86 -3.61
C TRP A 249 -8.76 6.14 -3.70
N PHE A 250 -8.13 6.69 -2.67
CA PHE A 250 -6.68 6.88 -2.62
C PHE A 250 -5.92 5.55 -2.65
N LYS A 251 -6.41 4.52 -1.98
CA LYS A 251 -5.77 3.18 -2.05
C LYS A 251 -5.78 2.66 -3.49
N THR A 252 -6.88 2.82 -4.20
CA THR A 252 -7.03 2.50 -5.61
C THR A 252 -6.08 3.34 -6.48
N PHE A 253 -6.10 4.64 -6.30
CA PHE A 253 -5.25 5.59 -7.00
C PHE A 253 -3.76 5.21 -6.85
N ASN A 254 -3.33 4.92 -5.64
CA ASN A 254 -1.97 4.52 -5.36
C ASN A 254 -1.58 3.19 -5.98
N TYR A 255 -2.51 2.26 -6.04
CA TYR A 255 -2.28 0.98 -6.68
C TYR A 255 -2.11 1.16 -8.19
N ILE A 256 -3.02 1.87 -8.86
CA ILE A 256 -2.93 2.15 -10.30
C ILE A 256 -1.66 2.96 -10.64
N ASN A 257 -1.26 3.88 -9.77
CA ASN A 257 -0.04 4.68 -9.96
C ASN A 257 1.27 3.86 -9.95
N GLN A 258 1.23 2.58 -9.59
CA GLN A 258 2.39 1.71 -9.69
C GLN A 258 2.68 1.24 -11.12
N PHE A 259 1.72 1.31 -12.03
CA PHE A 259 1.88 0.91 -13.43
C PHE A 259 2.50 2.03 -14.27
N ARG A 260 3.32 1.67 -15.26
CA ARG A 260 3.99 2.62 -16.19
C ARG A 260 3.00 3.49 -16.94
N GLY A 261 1.94 2.91 -17.47
CA GLY A 261 0.92 3.60 -18.26
C GLY A 261 -0.18 4.30 -17.45
N SER A 262 -0.05 4.39 -16.12
CA SER A 262 -1.11 4.84 -15.20
C SER A 262 -1.62 6.26 -15.45
N ARG A 263 -0.81 7.14 -16.05
CA ARG A 263 -1.16 8.54 -16.29
C ARG A 263 -2.53 8.73 -16.95
N LEU A 264 -2.84 7.95 -17.96
CA LEU A 264 -4.10 8.03 -18.69
C LEU A 264 -5.33 7.77 -17.80
N TYR A 265 -5.16 6.93 -16.78
CA TYR A 265 -6.22 6.58 -15.83
C TYR A 265 -6.35 7.56 -14.65
N LEU A 266 -5.29 8.32 -14.37
CA LEU A 266 -5.20 9.16 -13.18
C LEU A 266 -5.29 10.65 -13.46
N GLU A 267 -5.10 11.09 -14.71
CA GLU A 267 -5.09 12.51 -15.09
C GLU A 267 -6.36 13.22 -14.63
N HIS A 268 -7.52 12.63 -14.90
CA HIS A 268 -8.81 13.17 -14.48
C HIS A 268 -8.97 13.27 -12.96
N ALA A 269 -8.45 12.28 -12.23
CA ALA A 269 -8.46 12.29 -10.78
C ALA A 269 -7.56 13.37 -10.19
N VAL A 270 -6.43 13.63 -10.83
CA VAL A 270 -5.51 14.70 -10.44
C VAL A 270 -6.13 16.08 -10.70
N ASP A 271 -6.74 16.28 -11.85
CA ASP A 271 -7.41 17.54 -12.18
C ASP A 271 -8.54 17.82 -11.18
N TRP A 272 -9.35 16.82 -10.87
CA TRP A 272 -10.40 16.93 -9.85
C TRP A 272 -9.84 17.29 -8.47
N LEU A 273 -8.72 16.68 -8.04
CA LEU A 273 -8.06 17.07 -6.79
C LEU A 273 -7.67 18.54 -6.79
N MET A 274 -7.12 19.03 -7.90
CA MET A 274 -6.71 20.44 -8.00
C MET A 274 -7.87 21.41 -8.04
N GLU A 275 -9.01 21.03 -8.58
CA GLU A 275 -10.23 21.84 -8.59
C GLU A 275 -10.86 21.94 -7.20
N ASN A 276 -10.58 20.97 -6.31
CA ASN A 276 -11.15 20.90 -4.96
C ASN A 276 -10.16 21.30 -3.85
N VAL A 277 -9.04 21.92 -4.20
CA VAL A 277 -8.14 22.50 -3.20
C VAL A 277 -8.75 23.77 -2.62
N ARG A 278 -8.65 23.96 -1.32
CA ARG A 278 -9.11 25.17 -0.60
C ARG A 278 -8.21 26.36 -0.91
N GLU A 279 -8.67 27.55 -0.56
CA GLU A 279 -7.90 28.80 -0.72
C GLU A 279 -6.59 28.80 0.07
N ASP A 280 -6.57 28.08 1.23
CA ASP A 280 -5.36 27.89 2.05
C ASP A 280 -4.38 26.85 1.48
N GLY A 281 -4.67 26.25 0.34
CA GLY A 281 -3.79 25.31 -0.36
C GLY A 281 -3.86 23.86 0.12
N VAL A 282 -4.79 23.53 1.01
CA VAL A 282 -5.02 22.16 1.52
C VAL A 282 -6.39 21.64 1.10
N TRP A 283 -6.65 20.34 1.31
CA TRP A 283 -7.94 19.71 1.04
C TRP A 283 -8.67 19.42 2.33
N ASP A 284 -9.98 19.61 2.35
CA ASP A 284 -10.86 19.23 3.44
C ASP A 284 -11.60 17.93 3.08
N TRP A 285 -11.24 16.83 3.71
CA TRP A 285 -11.84 15.51 3.47
C TRP A 285 -13.05 15.23 4.36
N GLY A 286 -13.54 16.25 5.07
CA GLY A 286 -14.70 16.16 5.95
C GLY A 286 -14.39 15.51 7.31
N THR A 287 -15.45 15.32 8.09
CA THR A 287 -15.34 14.73 9.42
C THR A 287 -15.10 13.22 9.38
N GLN A 288 -14.29 12.76 10.31
CA GLN A 288 -13.94 11.36 10.45
C GLN A 288 -15.15 10.49 10.83
N VAL A 289 -15.41 9.46 10.05
CA VAL A 289 -16.26 8.35 10.45
C VAL A 289 -15.37 7.22 10.94
N LYS A 290 -15.77 6.45 11.96
CA LYS A 290 -15.00 5.33 12.52
C LYS A 290 -14.37 4.49 11.43
N ASP A 291 -13.03 4.47 11.41
CA ASP A 291 -12.26 3.61 10.53
C ASP A 291 -12.15 2.21 11.13
N PRO A 292 -12.81 1.19 10.55
CA PRO A 292 -12.75 -0.19 11.04
C PRO A 292 -11.34 -0.78 10.99
N TRP A 293 -10.44 -0.18 10.21
CA TRP A 293 -9.04 -0.61 10.06
C TRP A 293 -8.09 0.10 11.03
N GLY A 294 -8.61 0.98 11.91
CA GLY A 294 -7.88 1.61 13.01
C GLY A 294 -6.78 2.59 12.61
N PHE A 295 -6.69 3.02 11.35
CA PHE A 295 -5.77 4.08 10.97
C PHE A 295 -6.20 5.44 11.54
N SER A 296 -7.51 5.64 11.72
CA SER A 296 -8.09 6.86 12.31
C SER A 296 -7.84 7.00 13.79
N VAL A 297 -7.56 5.91 14.50
CA VAL A 297 -7.31 5.95 15.94
C VAL A 297 -5.95 6.58 16.26
N ILE A 298 -5.04 6.53 15.30
CA ILE A 298 -3.66 7.00 15.48
C ILE A 298 -3.54 8.50 15.20
N PHE A 299 -4.39 9.07 14.32
CA PHE A 299 -4.31 10.46 13.89
C PHE A 299 -5.67 11.16 13.77
N PRO A 300 -6.36 11.47 14.86
CA PRO A 300 -7.71 12.03 14.79
C PRO A 300 -7.81 13.35 14.00
N ALA A 301 -6.76 14.19 14.06
CA ALA A 301 -6.72 15.49 13.36
C ALA A 301 -5.80 15.51 12.15
N THR A 302 -4.89 14.55 12.02
CA THR A 302 -3.78 14.49 11.06
C THR A 302 -3.94 13.46 9.97
N GLU A 303 -4.96 12.64 10.03
CA GLU A 303 -5.19 11.68 8.96
C GLU A 303 -5.45 12.39 7.64
N ILE A 304 -6.13 13.53 7.69
CA ILE A 304 -6.29 14.46 6.57
C ILE A 304 -4.92 14.92 6.07
N THR A 305 -4.08 15.39 6.97
CA THR A 305 -2.72 15.87 6.65
C THR A 305 -1.84 14.74 6.09
N ASN A 306 -1.95 13.54 6.63
CA ASN A 306 -1.24 12.36 6.14
C ASN A 306 -1.71 11.89 4.76
N ILE A 307 -3.01 11.85 4.52
CA ILE A 307 -3.58 11.50 3.21
C ILE A 307 -3.13 12.52 2.18
N ILE A 308 -3.16 13.80 2.49
CA ILE A 308 -2.71 14.87 1.59
C ILE A 308 -1.20 14.78 1.37
N GLY A 309 -0.40 14.68 2.42
CA GLY A 309 1.06 14.55 2.30
C GLY A 309 1.46 13.31 1.50
N TRP A 310 0.76 12.21 1.70
CA TRP A 310 1.02 10.97 0.99
C TRP A 310 0.54 11.01 -0.47
N SER A 311 -0.62 11.59 -0.73
CA SER A 311 -1.12 11.82 -2.09
C SER A 311 -0.23 12.78 -2.86
N THR A 312 0.24 13.84 -2.21
CA THR A 312 1.16 14.82 -2.80
C THR A 312 2.52 14.20 -3.09
N ALA A 313 3.06 13.35 -2.20
CA ALA A 313 4.30 12.62 -2.45
C ALA A 313 4.19 11.67 -3.65
N ARG A 314 3.03 11.02 -3.82
CA ARG A 314 2.76 10.15 -4.98
C ARG A 314 2.50 10.94 -6.26
N LEU A 315 1.85 12.08 -6.19
CA LEU A 315 1.68 12.99 -7.32
C LEU A 315 3.04 13.44 -7.88
N ARG A 316 4.07 13.53 -7.05
CA ARG A 316 5.43 13.80 -7.51
C ARG A 316 5.97 12.73 -8.47
N TYR A 317 5.84 11.45 -8.12
CA TYR A 317 6.25 10.36 -9.02
C TYR A 317 5.46 10.33 -10.33
N TRP A 318 4.30 10.95 -10.34
CA TRP A 318 3.46 11.04 -11.52
C TRP A 318 3.82 12.23 -12.43
N ILE A 319 4.42 13.28 -11.88
CA ILE A 319 4.85 14.47 -12.62
C ILE A 319 6.30 14.33 -13.15
N SER A 320 7.13 13.52 -12.49
CA SER A 320 8.50 13.18 -12.93
C SER A 320 8.48 12.12 -14.03
#